data_5515ca0aafc8da6413282da6d82826f0
#
_entry.id   5515ca0aafc8da6413282da6d82826f0
#
_cell.length_a   1.000
_cell.length_b   1.000
_cell.length_c   1.000
_cell.angle_alpha   90.00
_cell.angle_beta   90.00
_cell.angle_gamma   90.00
#
_symmetry.space_group_name_H-M   'P 1'
#
loop_
_entity.id
_entity.type
_entity.pdbx_description
1 polymer ?
#
loop_
_entity_poly.entity_id
_entity_poly.type
_entity_poly.pdbx_seq_one_letter_code
_entity_poly.pdbx_strand_id
1 'polypeptide(L)'
;MLNLDFINFPTLKTDRLILRNVLDKDFELFHKLHSDPIVNAFVGRENSSSFEKAQTYIVRMDGLVKKKECLFWVITLKTDDNLMGSICCWNFDLENGIVEIGNEMLSEFQGKGIMTEALKSVIEFTFSEMKASIITAFPSSDNLSSVTILKRLNFKFEDKPYNNKHENVENIVTYTLRP
;
A
#
# COMPACT_ATOMS: atom_id res chain seq x y z
N MET A 1 -19.79 -7.46 -5.75
CA MET A 1 -18.68 -8.07 -6.50
C MET A 1 -17.65 -6.97 -6.77
N LEU A 2 -16.38 -7.25 -6.52
CA LEU A 2 -15.30 -6.28 -6.76
C LEU A 2 -15.23 -5.89 -8.24
N ASN A 3 -15.07 -4.61 -8.51
CA ASN A 3 -14.79 -4.08 -9.85
C ASN A 3 -13.26 -3.89 -9.98
N LEU A 4 -12.64 -4.65 -10.88
CA LEU A 4 -11.22 -4.55 -11.22
C LEU A 4 -11.01 -4.14 -12.70
N ASP A 5 -12.09 -3.75 -13.39
CA ASP A 5 -12.08 -3.39 -14.80
C ASP A 5 -11.89 -1.89 -14.99
N PHE A 6 -10.63 -1.45 -14.91
CA PHE A 6 -10.25 -0.08 -15.23
C PHE A 6 -9.60 -0.02 -16.62
N ILE A 7 -10.12 0.82 -17.51
CA ILE A 7 -9.59 1.00 -18.88
C ILE A 7 -8.13 1.51 -18.82
N ASN A 8 -7.89 2.44 -17.91
CA ASN A 8 -6.55 2.98 -17.64
C ASN A 8 -6.24 2.79 -16.16
N PHE A 9 -4.95 2.75 -15.81
CA PHE A 9 -4.54 2.75 -14.42
C PHE A 9 -5.13 3.95 -13.67
N PRO A 10 -5.85 3.75 -12.54
CA PRO A 10 -6.53 4.82 -11.82
C PRO A 10 -5.52 5.73 -11.11
N THR A 11 -5.28 6.90 -11.69
CA THR A 11 -4.47 7.95 -11.04
C THR A 11 -5.35 8.73 -10.06
N LEU A 12 -4.95 8.80 -8.79
CA LEU A 12 -5.68 9.52 -7.75
C LEU A 12 -5.01 10.86 -7.46
N LYS A 13 -5.80 11.88 -7.19
CA LYS A 13 -5.32 13.24 -6.87
C LYS A 13 -5.95 13.71 -5.57
N THR A 14 -5.12 14.24 -4.68
CA THR A 14 -5.54 14.87 -3.43
C THR A 14 -5.18 16.35 -3.44
N ASP A 15 -5.20 17.03 -2.31
CA ASP A 15 -4.80 18.43 -2.24
C ASP A 15 -3.30 18.62 -2.57
N ARG A 16 -2.43 17.76 -2.04
CA ARG A 16 -0.97 17.86 -2.19
C ARG A 16 -0.36 16.80 -3.12
N LEU A 17 -1.06 15.65 -3.33
CA LEU A 17 -0.46 14.43 -3.85
C LEU A 17 -1.01 14.05 -5.23
N ILE A 18 -0.19 13.28 -5.94
CA ILE A 18 -0.59 12.45 -7.07
C ILE A 18 -0.17 11.01 -6.73
N LEU A 19 -1.14 10.11 -6.79
CA LEU A 19 -0.91 8.67 -6.70
C LEU A 19 -1.02 8.12 -8.12
N ARG A 20 0.09 7.66 -8.67
CA ARG A 20 0.21 7.23 -10.06
C ARG A 20 0.81 5.83 -10.19
N ASN A 21 0.73 5.28 -11.38
CA ASN A 21 1.46 4.05 -11.69
C ASN A 21 2.99 4.26 -11.53
N VAL A 22 3.70 3.16 -11.26
CA VAL A 22 5.16 3.14 -11.20
C VAL A 22 5.74 3.42 -12.60
N LEU A 23 6.87 4.11 -12.63
CA LEU A 23 7.64 4.43 -13.84
C LEU A 23 9.10 3.98 -13.67
N ASP A 24 9.82 3.79 -14.76
CA ASP A 24 11.23 3.37 -14.75
C ASP A 24 12.12 4.32 -13.91
N LYS A 25 11.82 5.61 -13.92
CA LYS A 25 12.57 6.61 -13.12
C LYS A 25 12.44 6.41 -11.59
N ASP A 26 11.46 5.63 -11.12
CA ASP A 26 11.23 5.42 -9.70
C ASP A 26 12.18 4.37 -9.09
N PHE A 27 12.95 3.63 -9.91
CA PHE A 27 13.79 2.52 -9.48
C PHE A 27 14.80 2.90 -8.39
N GLU A 28 15.48 4.03 -8.51
CA GLU A 28 16.48 4.47 -7.53
C GLU A 28 15.85 4.77 -6.17
N LEU A 29 14.74 5.51 -6.15
CA LEU A 29 14.04 5.83 -4.92
C LEU A 29 13.34 4.62 -4.33
N PHE A 30 12.91 3.68 -5.18
CA PHE A 30 12.37 2.41 -4.72
C PHE A 30 13.45 1.54 -4.07
N HIS A 31 14.67 1.52 -4.66
CA HIS A 31 15.82 0.86 -4.04
C HIS A 31 16.13 1.49 -2.67
N LYS A 32 16.14 2.82 -2.56
CA LYS A 32 16.31 3.54 -1.29
C LYS A 32 15.23 3.12 -0.28
N LEU A 33 13.96 3.08 -0.68
CA LEU A 33 12.82 2.67 0.15
C LEU A 33 13.00 1.23 0.68
N HIS A 34 13.41 0.30 -0.17
CA HIS A 34 13.60 -1.10 0.18
C HIS A 34 14.92 -1.40 0.90
N SER A 35 15.85 -0.45 0.93
CA SER A 35 17.11 -0.54 1.68
C SER A 35 17.05 0.18 3.02
N ASP A 36 15.99 0.93 3.29
CA ASP A 36 15.82 1.67 4.55
C ASP A 36 15.46 0.71 5.69
N PRO A 37 16.33 0.55 6.72
CA PRO A 37 16.07 -0.35 7.82
C PRO A 37 14.84 0.05 8.65
N ILE A 38 14.51 1.34 8.71
CA ILE A 38 13.33 1.85 9.43
C ILE A 38 12.06 1.38 8.71
N VAL A 39 12.04 1.46 7.38
CA VAL A 39 10.92 0.99 6.56
C VAL A 39 10.77 -0.52 6.65
N ASN A 40 11.90 -1.25 6.62
CA ASN A 40 11.90 -2.71 6.60
C ASN A 40 11.68 -3.37 7.97
N ALA A 41 11.75 -2.61 9.06
CA ALA A 41 11.68 -3.16 10.42
C ALA A 41 10.45 -4.04 10.69
N PHE A 42 9.34 -3.83 9.96
CA PHE A 42 8.07 -4.51 10.21
C PHE A 42 7.42 -5.13 8.95
N VAL A 43 8.14 -5.25 7.85
CA VAL A 43 7.55 -5.76 6.59
C VAL A 43 7.95 -7.20 6.25
N GLY A 44 8.73 -7.85 7.10
CA GLY A 44 9.10 -9.28 6.96
C GLY A 44 9.93 -9.61 5.71
N ARG A 45 10.54 -8.62 5.08
CA ARG A 45 11.45 -8.83 3.96
C ARG A 45 12.91 -8.59 4.38
N GLU A 46 13.83 -9.32 3.76
CA GLU A 46 15.25 -9.05 3.91
C GLU A 46 15.58 -7.64 3.40
N ASN A 47 16.43 -6.91 4.13
CA ASN A 47 16.97 -5.65 3.68
C ASN A 47 17.67 -5.85 2.34
N SER A 48 17.10 -5.32 1.28
CA SER A 48 17.66 -5.46 -0.05
C SER A 48 18.64 -4.32 -0.32
N SER A 49 19.93 -4.62 -0.23
CA SER A 49 21.00 -3.72 -0.69
C SER A 49 21.22 -3.77 -2.20
N SER A 50 20.48 -4.62 -2.94
CA SER A 50 20.66 -4.81 -4.38
C SER A 50 19.63 -4.00 -5.18
N PHE A 51 20.13 -3.14 -6.05
CA PHE A 51 19.32 -2.42 -7.04
C PHE A 51 18.53 -3.37 -7.94
N GLU A 52 19.10 -4.51 -8.30
CA GLU A 52 18.44 -5.54 -9.11
C GLU A 52 17.19 -6.12 -8.44
N LYS A 53 17.22 -6.30 -7.11
CA LYS A 53 16.04 -6.77 -6.37
C LYS A 53 14.92 -5.73 -6.38
N ALA A 54 15.24 -4.45 -6.24
CA ALA A 54 14.25 -3.36 -6.34
C ALA A 54 13.64 -3.31 -7.74
N GLN A 55 14.46 -3.45 -8.79
CA GLN A 55 14.00 -3.51 -10.16
C GLN A 55 13.08 -4.72 -10.40
N THR A 56 13.49 -5.90 -9.94
CA THR A 56 12.69 -7.14 -10.03
C THR A 56 11.34 -6.97 -9.33
N TYR A 57 11.33 -6.32 -8.17
CA TYR A 57 10.08 -6.04 -7.44
C TYR A 57 9.13 -5.16 -8.24
N ILE A 58 9.63 -4.05 -8.82
CA ILE A 58 8.80 -3.15 -9.63
C ILE A 58 8.25 -3.84 -10.87
N VAL A 59 9.08 -4.59 -11.59
CA VAL A 59 8.65 -5.38 -12.76
C VAL A 59 7.56 -6.39 -12.35
N ARG A 60 7.72 -7.04 -11.20
CA ARG A 60 6.70 -7.92 -10.65
C ARG A 60 5.40 -7.17 -10.34
N MET A 61 5.47 -6.01 -9.69
CA MET A 61 4.27 -5.22 -9.36
C MET A 61 3.54 -4.74 -10.61
N ASP A 62 4.26 -4.26 -11.62
CA ASP A 62 3.68 -3.89 -12.92
C ASP A 62 3.01 -5.09 -13.59
N GLY A 63 3.62 -6.27 -13.53
CA GLY A 63 3.02 -7.52 -14.01
C GLY A 63 1.73 -7.90 -13.29
N LEU A 64 1.66 -7.74 -11.97
CA LEU A 64 0.46 -8.01 -11.17
C LEU A 64 -0.65 -6.98 -11.48
N VAL A 65 -0.29 -5.71 -11.69
CA VAL A 65 -1.24 -4.66 -12.10
C VAL A 65 -1.85 -5.00 -13.47
N LYS A 66 -1.04 -5.40 -14.45
CA LYS A 66 -1.51 -5.81 -15.79
C LYS A 66 -2.43 -7.03 -15.74
N LYS A 67 -2.22 -7.93 -14.80
CA LYS A 67 -3.08 -9.11 -14.56
C LYS A 67 -4.32 -8.80 -13.71
N LYS A 68 -4.49 -7.57 -13.24
CA LYS A 68 -5.56 -7.17 -12.31
C LYS A 68 -5.52 -7.91 -10.96
N GLU A 69 -4.34 -8.34 -10.54
CA GLU A 69 -4.10 -9.02 -9.27
C GLU A 69 -3.66 -8.03 -8.17
N CYS A 70 -3.34 -6.80 -8.56
CA CYS A 70 -2.92 -5.71 -7.67
C CYS A 70 -3.23 -4.35 -8.31
N LEU A 71 -3.50 -3.35 -7.48
CA LEU A 71 -3.32 -1.93 -7.83
C LEU A 71 -2.17 -1.40 -6.99
N PHE A 72 -1.19 -0.79 -7.64
CA PHE A 72 0.04 -0.34 -7.01
C PHE A 72 0.34 1.11 -7.37
N TRP A 73 0.20 2.00 -6.39
CA TRP A 73 0.44 3.44 -6.57
C TRP A 73 1.77 3.87 -5.98
N VAL A 74 2.49 4.67 -6.73
CA VAL A 74 3.57 5.51 -6.24
C VAL A 74 2.98 6.83 -5.76
N ILE A 75 3.39 7.29 -4.59
CA ILE A 75 2.96 8.57 -3.99
C ILE A 75 3.98 9.64 -4.36
N THR A 76 3.52 10.73 -4.98
CA THR A 76 4.34 11.90 -5.32
C THR A 76 3.66 13.20 -4.89
N LEU A 77 4.40 14.30 -4.83
CA LEU A 77 3.80 15.63 -4.71
C LEU A 77 3.30 16.11 -6.08
N LYS A 78 2.32 17.00 -6.09
CA LYS A 78 1.89 17.71 -7.32
C LYS A 78 3.00 18.58 -7.90
N THR A 79 3.92 19.04 -7.06
CA THR A 79 5.02 19.94 -7.42
C THR A 79 6.34 19.22 -7.66
N ASP A 80 6.42 17.92 -7.29
CA ASP A 80 7.63 17.10 -7.44
C ASP A 80 7.21 15.64 -7.68
N ASP A 81 7.47 15.13 -8.87
CA ASP A 81 7.08 13.78 -9.29
C ASP A 81 8.07 12.70 -8.84
N ASN A 82 8.85 12.95 -7.79
CA ASN A 82 9.70 11.95 -7.14
C ASN A 82 8.89 11.08 -6.18
N LEU A 83 9.21 9.78 -6.15
CA LEU A 83 8.60 8.81 -5.25
C LEU A 83 8.90 9.17 -3.78
N MET A 84 7.87 9.23 -2.96
CA MET A 84 7.97 9.36 -1.50
C MET A 84 7.61 8.05 -0.77
N GLY A 85 6.82 7.21 -1.40
CA GLY A 85 6.32 5.96 -0.86
C GLY A 85 5.38 5.28 -1.83
N SER A 86 4.75 4.21 -1.39
CA SER A 86 3.78 3.46 -2.19
C SER A 86 2.59 2.97 -1.36
N ILE A 87 1.48 2.71 -2.05
CA ILE A 87 0.30 2.03 -1.52
C ILE A 87 -0.10 0.96 -2.52
N CYS A 88 -0.52 -0.19 -2.04
CA CYS A 88 -1.10 -1.23 -2.87
C CYS A 88 -2.45 -1.70 -2.32
N CYS A 89 -3.34 -2.08 -3.25
CA CYS A 89 -4.50 -2.91 -3.01
C CYS A 89 -4.23 -4.27 -3.66
N TRP A 90 -4.33 -5.34 -2.91
CA TRP A 90 -3.98 -6.69 -3.38
C TRP A 90 -4.74 -7.76 -2.59
N ASN A 91 -4.40 -9.04 -2.76
CA ASN A 91 -5.01 -10.17 -2.04
C ASN A 91 -6.54 -10.09 -2.09
N PHE A 92 -7.09 -9.94 -3.29
CA PHE A 92 -8.50 -9.75 -3.53
C PHE A 92 -9.30 -11.02 -3.25
N ASP A 93 -10.29 -10.94 -2.37
CA ASP A 93 -11.34 -11.93 -2.23
C ASP A 93 -12.58 -11.45 -3.01
N LEU A 94 -12.71 -11.98 -4.22
CA LEU A 94 -13.76 -11.55 -5.16
C LEU A 94 -15.16 -11.96 -4.69
N GLU A 95 -15.26 -13.06 -3.94
CA GLU A 95 -16.52 -13.59 -3.45
C GLU A 95 -17.08 -12.73 -2.31
N ASN A 96 -16.24 -12.38 -1.34
CA ASN A 96 -16.64 -11.61 -0.17
C ASN A 96 -16.42 -10.10 -0.34
N GLY A 97 -15.82 -9.66 -1.43
CA GLY A 97 -15.53 -8.25 -1.70
C GLY A 97 -14.48 -7.67 -0.77
N ILE A 98 -13.44 -8.46 -0.41
CA ILE A 98 -12.39 -8.03 0.51
C ILE A 98 -11.15 -7.61 -0.27
N VAL A 99 -10.55 -6.51 0.16
CA VAL A 99 -9.32 -5.95 -0.41
C VAL A 99 -8.33 -5.72 0.72
N GLU A 100 -7.13 -6.25 0.58
CA GLU A 100 -6.03 -5.93 1.49
C GLU A 100 -5.31 -4.67 1.02
N ILE A 101 -5.03 -3.75 1.97
CA ILE A 101 -4.24 -2.55 1.73
C ILE A 101 -2.89 -2.66 2.41
N GLY A 102 -1.82 -2.35 1.65
CA GLY A 102 -0.44 -2.24 2.15
C GLY A 102 0.14 -0.88 1.79
N ASN A 103 1.07 -0.40 2.62
CA ASN A 103 1.72 0.88 2.35
C ASN A 103 3.13 0.93 2.95
N GLU A 104 3.98 1.72 2.33
CA GLU A 104 5.32 2.03 2.81
C GLU A 104 5.75 3.44 2.38
N MET A 105 6.63 4.07 3.16
CA MET A 105 7.06 5.44 2.92
C MET A 105 8.50 5.64 3.38
N LEU A 106 9.29 6.33 2.56
CA LEU A 106 10.63 6.77 2.91
C LEU A 106 10.61 7.51 4.25
N SER A 107 11.56 7.19 5.13
CA SER A 107 11.61 7.70 6.51
C SER A 107 11.60 9.23 6.58
N GLU A 108 12.24 9.90 5.62
CA GLU A 108 12.30 11.38 5.53
C GLU A 108 10.94 12.05 5.26
N PHE A 109 9.95 11.32 4.75
CA PHE A 109 8.60 11.83 4.50
C PHE A 109 7.58 11.41 5.56
N GLN A 110 7.98 10.59 6.52
CA GLN A 110 7.10 10.17 7.62
C GLN A 110 6.76 11.35 8.55
N GLY A 111 5.68 11.23 9.31
CA GLY A 111 5.25 12.24 10.28
C GLY A 111 4.64 13.53 9.70
N LYS A 112 4.58 13.68 8.35
CA LYS A 112 4.08 14.88 7.65
C LYS A 112 2.63 14.78 7.18
N GLY A 113 1.90 13.75 7.59
CA GLY A 113 0.51 13.51 7.20
C GLY A 113 0.31 13.02 5.76
N ILE A 114 1.39 12.81 5.00
CA ILE A 114 1.36 12.40 3.59
C ILE A 114 0.67 11.04 3.44
N MET A 115 1.11 10.03 4.20
CA MET A 115 0.51 8.69 4.12
C MET A 115 -0.96 8.70 4.52
N THR A 116 -1.36 9.49 5.52
CA THR A 116 -2.78 9.59 5.92
C THR A 116 -3.63 10.18 4.81
N GLU A 117 -3.13 11.20 4.09
CA GLU A 117 -3.83 11.82 2.96
C GLU A 117 -3.94 10.85 1.79
N ALA A 118 -2.86 10.16 1.45
CA ALA A 118 -2.84 9.17 0.39
C ALA A 118 -3.79 7.99 0.67
N LEU A 119 -3.75 7.43 1.89
CA LEU A 119 -4.63 6.33 2.30
C LEU A 119 -6.10 6.72 2.26
N LYS A 120 -6.48 7.95 2.66
CA LYS A 120 -7.87 8.41 2.53
C LYS A 120 -8.36 8.33 1.08
N SER A 121 -7.56 8.79 0.13
CA SER A 121 -7.93 8.75 -1.29
C SER A 121 -8.03 7.32 -1.83
N VAL A 122 -7.12 6.42 -1.41
CA VAL A 122 -7.18 5.01 -1.82
C VAL A 122 -8.37 4.29 -1.18
N ILE A 123 -8.68 4.56 0.09
CA ILE A 123 -9.85 4.00 0.78
C ILE A 123 -11.15 4.42 0.07
N GLU A 124 -11.29 5.71 -0.23
CA GLU A 124 -12.44 6.23 -0.97
C GLU A 124 -12.59 5.53 -2.33
N PHE A 125 -11.51 5.45 -3.10
CA PHE A 125 -11.47 4.74 -4.38
C PHE A 125 -11.84 3.26 -4.23
N THR A 126 -11.31 2.59 -3.21
CA THR A 126 -11.57 1.16 -2.98
C THR A 126 -13.05 0.89 -2.68
N PHE A 127 -13.73 1.76 -1.95
CA PHE A 127 -15.16 1.62 -1.71
C PHE A 127 -16.00 2.13 -2.88
N SER A 128 -15.68 3.31 -3.44
CA SER A 128 -16.52 3.95 -4.46
C SER A 128 -16.40 3.32 -5.84
N GLU A 129 -15.18 2.97 -6.28
CA GLU A 129 -14.90 2.49 -7.64
C GLU A 129 -14.68 0.97 -7.69
N MET A 130 -13.88 0.43 -6.78
CA MET A 130 -13.66 -1.02 -6.70
C MET A 130 -14.85 -1.76 -6.10
N LYS A 131 -15.79 -1.05 -5.43
CA LYS A 131 -16.98 -1.65 -4.78
C LYS A 131 -16.63 -2.69 -3.71
N ALA A 132 -15.55 -2.45 -2.99
CA ALA A 132 -15.17 -3.33 -1.88
C ALA A 132 -16.22 -3.28 -0.75
N SER A 133 -16.43 -4.41 -0.10
CA SER A 133 -17.25 -4.52 1.11
C SER A 133 -16.42 -4.33 2.37
N ILE A 134 -15.15 -4.75 2.33
CA ILE A 134 -14.22 -4.71 3.46
C ILE A 134 -12.83 -4.38 2.93
N ILE A 135 -12.14 -3.48 3.63
CA ILE A 135 -10.70 -3.29 3.47
C ILE A 135 -10.02 -3.91 4.70
N THR A 136 -9.01 -4.75 4.48
CA THR A 136 -8.18 -5.35 5.52
C THR A 136 -6.78 -4.75 5.52
N ALA A 137 -6.14 -4.73 6.67
CA ALA A 137 -4.73 -4.39 6.84
C ALA A 137 -4.12 -5.27 7.94
N PHE A 138 -2.88 -5.71 7.75
CA PHE A 138 -2.20 -6.65 8.62
C PHE A 138 -0.85 -6.09 9.11
N PRO A 139 -0.85 -5.03 9.94
CA PRO A 139 0.39 -4.53 10.52
C PRO A 139 0.92 -5.50 11.59
N SER A 140 2.22 -5.43 11.89
CA SER A 140 2.73 -5.87 13.18
C SER A 140 2.17 -4.97 14.28
N SER A 141 1.78 -5.53 15.43
CA SER A 141 1.35 -4.74 16.58
C SER A 141 2.46 -3.83 17.12
N ASP A 142 3.72 -4.17 16.84
CA ASP A 142 4.90 -3.40 17.24
C ASP A 142 5.13 -2.18 16.34
N ASN A 143 4.51 -2.16 15.15
CA ASN A 143 4.50 -1.00 14.27
C ASN A 143 3.46 0.03 14.72
N LEU A 144 3.77 0.72 15.81
CA LEU A 144 2.87 1.72 16.41
C LEU A 144 2.47 2.83 15.43
N SER A 145 3.34 3.18 14.49
CA SER A 145 3.06 4.16 13.46
C SER A 145 1.93 3.69 12.53
N SER A 146 2.03 2.47 12.01
CA SER A 146 1.00 1.88 11.16
C SER A 146 -0.33 1.72 11.90
N VAL A 147 -0.29 1.15 13.11
CA VAL A 147 -1.48 0.99 13.97
C VAL A 147 -2.17 2.32 14.25
N THR A 148 -1.38 3.38 14.53
CA THR A 148 -1.93 4.72 14.78
C THR A 148 -2.62 5.30 13.55
N ILE A 149 -2.03 5.16 12.36
CA ILE A 149 -2.64 5.63 11.11
C ILE A 149 -3.95 4.88 10.85
N LEU A 150 -3.96 3.56 10.97
CA LEU A 150 -5.17 2.75 10.76
C LEU A 150 -6.30 3.17 11.71
N LYS A 151 -6.02 3.35 13.01
CA LYS A 151 -7.00 3.83 13.99
C LYS A 151 -7.55 5.22 13.65
N ARG A 152 -6.68 6.16 13.20
CA ARG A 152 -7.11 7.50 12.74
C ARG A 152 -7.99 7.46 11.49
N LEU A 153 -7.83 6.43 10.67
CA LEU A 153 -8.66 6.17 9.50
C LEU A 153 -9.88 5.30 9.79
N ASN A 154 -10.23 5.15 11.09
CA ASN A 154 -11.38 4.40 11.59
C ASN A 154 -11.34 2.87 11.34
N PHE A 155 -10.20 2.31 11.01
CA PHE A 155 -10.05 0.86 11.02
C PHE A 155 -10.29 0.31 12.42
N LYS A 156 -10.96 -0.83 12.50
CA LYS A 156 -11.26 -1.54 13.75
C LYS A 156 -10.37 -2.77 13.86
N PHE A 157 -9.86 -3.00 15.05
CA PHE A 157 -9.19 -4.25 15.39
C PHE A 157 -10.19 -5.42 15.27
N GLU A 158 -9.75 -6.51 14.66
CA GLU A 158 -10.55 -7.74 14.50
C GLU A 158 -9.81 -8.90 15.16
N ASP A 159 -10.48 -9.55 16.08
CA ASP A 159 -9.93 -10.73 16.76
C ASP A 159 -10.05 -12.00 15.89
N LYS A 160 -10.90 -11.95 14.86
CA LYS A 160 -11.06 -13.05 13.90
C LYS A 160 -9.97 -13.01 12.85
N PRO A 161 -9.37 -14.16 12.54
CA PRO A 161 -8.37 -14.23 11.47
C PRO A 161 -9.04 -13.98 10.11
N TYR A 162 -8.46 -13.09 9.33
CA TYR A 162 -8.67 -12.96 7.90
C TYR A 162 -7.52 -13.65 7.15
N ASN A 163 -7.80 -14.11 5.94
CA ASN A 163 -6.76 -14.67 5.09
C ASN A 163 -5.71 -13.60 4.78
N ASN A 164 -4.49 -13.83 5.23
CA ASN A 164 -3.33 -12.98 4.92
C ASN A 164 -2.18 -13.85 4.40
N LYS A 165 -1.22 -13.22 3.75
CA LYS A 165 -0.06 -13.88 3.13
C LYS A 165 1.27 -13.42 3.76
N HIS A 166 1.24 -12.93 4.99
CA HIS A 166 2.40 -12.36 5.68
C HIS A 166 3.08 -13.40 6.59
N GLU A 167 3.78 -14.36 5.99
CA GLU A 167 4.41 -15.48 6.71
C GLU A 167 5.61 -15.05 7.58
N ASN A 168 6.26 -13.92 7.26
CA ASN A 168 7.51 -13.48 7.88
C ASN A 168 7.36 -12.20 8.72
N VAL A 169 6.15 -11.80 9.06
CA VAL A 169 5.90 -10.64 9.92
C VAL A 169 5.53 -11.12 11.32
N GLU A 170 6.29 -10.69 12.32
CA GLU A 170 6.02 -11.02 13.72
C GLU A 170 4.86 -10.19 14.28
N ASN A 171 4.14 -10.77 15.23
CA ASN A 171 3.06 -10.10 15.97
C ASN A 171 2.00 -9.44 15.06
N ILE A 172 1.64 -10.12 13.96
CA ILE A 172 0.59 -9.65 13.03
C ILE A 172 -0.74 -9.51 13.77
N VAL A 173 -1.39 -8.38 13.54
CA VAL A 173 -2.76 -8.10 13.98
C VAL A 173 -3.63 -7.69 12.79
N THR A 174 -4.92 -7.98 12.90
CA THR A 174 -5.88 -7.68 11.83
C THR A 174 -6.63 -6.39 12.14
N TYR A 175 -6.69 -5.51 11.15
CA TYR A 175 -7.55 -4.34 11.14
C TYR A 175 -8.47 -4.37 9.94
N THR A 176 -9.73 -3.97 10.12
CA THR A 176 -10.71 -3.90 9.03
C THR A 176 -11.38 -2.54 9.00
N LEU A 177 -11.78 -2.14 7.79
CA LEU A 177 -12.64 -0.98 7.56
C LEU A 177 -13.80 -1.39 6.66
N ARG A 178 -15.01 -0.93 7.02
CA ARG A 178 -16.25 -1.08 6.25
C ARG A 178 -16.76 0.30 5.85
N PRO A 179 -17.54 0.41 4.76
CA PRO A 179 -18.16 1.68 4.33
C PRO A 179 -18.97 2.36 5.42
#